data_697fe1e0a3d19a2bd8fd89ed0e7fb162
#
_entry.id   697fe1e0a3d19a2bd8fd89ed0e7fb162
#
_cell.length_a   1.000
_cell.length_b   1.000
_cell.length_c   1.000
_cell.angle_alpha   90.00
_cell.angle_beta   90.00
_cell.angle_gamma   90.00
#
_symmetry.space_group_name_H-M   'P 1'
#
loop_
_entity.id
_entity.type
_entity.pdbx_description
1 polymer ?
#
loop_
_entity_poly.entity_id
_entity_poly.type
_entity_poly.pdbx_seq_one_letter_code
_entity_poly.pdbx_strand_id
1 'polypeptide(L)'
;MPEGPPDDWTLERPTGTVEELHAPVGPISRRVVLVNEVKAPTLVLGSAQRGVEVATGIDVVRRRSGGGAVLLRPGGVLWVDVLVPRGDVLWEEDIARSTWWLGEVWAAALADLGVDAVVHRGPMEPGRWGAMVCFAGIGPGEVLVEGRKSVGVSQRRDRSGARFQCAALLEWSGHEMVRLLGLVPVEEADGCLESAAGPLPVRSGPLLEAFLAHLP
;
A
#
# COMPACT_ATOMS: atom_id res chain seq x y z
N MET A 1 -9.26 -17.82 -18.89
CA MET A 1 -9.90 -17.67 -17.56
C MET A 1 -8.78 -17.21 -16.65
N PRO A 2 -8.90 -16.06 -15.98
CA PRO A 2 -7.88 -15.73 -15.01
C PRO A 2 -7.85 -16.82 -13.94
N GLU A 3 -6.69 -17.42 -13.77
CA GLU A 3 -6.44 -18.35 -12.68
C GLU A 3 -6.52 -17.54 -11.38
N GLY A 4 -7.28 -18.02 -10.40
CA GLY A 4 -7.32 -17.45 -9.06
C GLY A 4 -5.96 -17.66 -8.35
N PRO A 5 -5.82 -17.21 -7.09
CA PRO A 5 -4.62 -17.48 -6.33
C PRO A 5 -4.41 -19.00 -6.14
N PRO A 6 -3.19 -19.45 -5.77
CA PRO A 6 -2.92 -20.85 -5.43
C PRO A 6 -3.91 -21.42 -4.41
N ASP A 7 -4.12 -22.74 -4.39
CA ASP A 7 -5.15 -23.42 -3.60
C ASP A 7 -5.09 -23.19 -2.08
N ASP A 8 -3.92 -22.81 -1.55
CA ASP A 8 -3.72 -22.50 -0.14
C ASP A 8 -4.03 -21.03 0.22
N TRP A 9 -4.45 -20.24 -0.75
CA TRP A 9 -4.89 -18.86 -0.58
C TRP A 9 -6.41 -18.72 -0.71
N THR A 10 -7.02 -17.96 0.17
CA THR A 10 -8.42 -17.55 0.05
C THR A 10 -8.49 -16.13 -0.51
N LEU A 11 -9.25 -15.92 -1.59
CA LEU A 11 -9.52 -14.59 -2.14
C LEU A 11 -10.87 -14.08 -1.64
N GLU A 12 -10.86 -12.93 -1.00
CA GLU A 12 -12.08 -12.26 -0.52
C GLU A 12 -12.16 -10.82 -1.09
N ARG A 13 -13.38 -10.35 -1.31
CA ARG A 13 -13.68 -8.99 -1.78
C ARG A 13 -14.63 -8.32 -0.80
N PRO A 14 -14.13 -7.84 0.35
CA PRO A 14 -14.97 -7.20 1.33
C PRO A 14 -15.57 -5.91 0.76
N THR A 15 -16.79 -5.61 1.19
CA THR A 15 -17.50 -4.38 0.85
C THR A 15 -17.67 -3.53 2.09
N GLY A 16 -17.55 -2.21 1.95
CA GLY A 16 -17.70 -1.29 3.06
C GLY A 16 -17.11 0.09 2.76
N THR A 17 -17.16 0.93 3.74
CA THR A 17 -16.44 2.22 3.75
C THR A 17 -14.94 1.97 3.96
N VAL A 18 -14.10 2.96 3.63
CA VAL A 18 -12.65 2.87 3.87
C VAL A 18 -12.36 2.65 5.37
N GLU A 19 -13.17 3.21 6.27
CA GLU A 19 -13.04 3.00 7.71
C GLU A 19 -13.30 1.53 8.10
N GLU A 20 -14.38 0.95 7.61
CA GLU A 20 -14.73 -0.45 7.84
C GLU A 20 -13.67 -1.42 7.28
N LEU A 21 -13.15 -1.13 6.08
CA LEU A 21 -12.08 -1.91 5.45
C LEU A 21 -10.73 -1.81 6.21
N HIS A 22 -10.51 -0.73 6.96
CA HIS A 22 -9.35 -0.59 7.88
C HIS A 22 -9.62 -1.17 9.28
N ALA A 23 -10.82 -1.61 9.58
CA ALA A 23 -11.15 -2.22 10.87
C ALA A 23 -10.26 -3.46 11.15
N PRO A 24 -10.12 -3.84 12.44
CA PRO A 24 -9.41 -5.06 12.78
C PRO A 24 -10.04 -6.27 12.08
N VAL A 25 -9.19 -7.10 11.49
CA VAL A 25 -9.59 -8.45 11.09
C VAL A 25 -9.60 -9.36 12.34
N GLY A 26 -10.43 -10.38 12.34
CA GLY A 26 -10.42 -11.41 13.39
C GLY A 26 -9.07 -12.15 13.46
N PRO A 27 -8.96 -13.19 14.29
CA PRO A 27 -7.74 -14.00 14.35
C PRO A 27 -7.38 -14.57 12.98
N ILE A 28 -6.11 -14.38 12.58
CA ILE A 28 -5.58 -14.82 11.29
C ILE A 28 -5.19 -16.30 11.44
N SER A 29 -5.92 -17.21 10.79
CA SER A 29 -5.72 -18.67 10.87
C SER A 29 -5.40 -19.33 9.52
N ARG A 30 -5.49 -18.59 8.43
CA ARG A 30 -5.19 -19.03 7.07
C ARG A 30 -4.66 -17.89 6.24
N ARG A 31 -4.08 -18.19 5.08
CA ARG A 31 -3.67 -17.17 4.11
C ARG A 31 -4.90 -16.58 3.42
N VAL A 32 -5.02 -15.28 3.40
CA VAL A 32 -6.13 -14.56 2.76
C VAL A 32 -5.62 -13.36 1.99
N VAL A 33 -6.16 -13.16 0.80
CA VAL A 33 -6.03 -11.91 0.04
C VAL A 33 -7.37 -11.18 0.08
N LEU A 34 -7.35 -9.95 0.58
CA LEU A 34 -8.51 -9.07 0.56
C LEU A 34 -8.30 -8.02 -0.54
N VAL A 35 -9.16 -8.02 -1.55
CA VAL A 35 -9.17 -6.97 -2.58
C VAL A 35 -10.19 -5.92 -2.19
N ASN A 36 -9.71 -4.77 -1.75
CA ASN A 36 -10.54 -3.70 -1.19
C ASN A 36 -10.96 -2.71 -2.28
N GLU A 37 -12.25 -2.46 -2.41
CA GLU A 37 -12.79 -1.48 -3.35
C GLU A 37 -12.94 -0.11 -2.68
N VAL A 38 -12.31 0.91 -3.27
CA VAL A 38 -12.46 2.31 -2.85
C VAL A 38 -13.65 2.91 -3.59
N LYS A 39 -14.69 3.31 -2.85
CA LYS A 39 -15.95 3.86 -3.43
C LYS A 39 -16.01 5.39 -3.42
N ALA A 40 -15.26 6.04 -2.55
CA ALA A 40 -15.21 7.49 -2.43
C ALA A 40 -13.78 7.97 -2.12
N PRO A 41 -13.38 9.16 -2.57
CA PRO A 41 -12.09 9.73 -2.20
C PRO A 41 -11.96 9.84 -0.68
N THR A 42 -10.90 9.26 -0.12
CA THR A 42 -10.66 9.24 1.32
C THR A 42 -9.18 9.43 1.61
N LEU A 43 -8.84 10.35 2.50
CA LEU A 43 -7.49 10.52 3.01
C LEU A 43 -7.29 9.61 4.23
N VAL A 44 -6.40 8.63 4.10
CA VAL A 44 -6.09 7.69 5.18
C VAL A 44 -4.83 8.13 5.91
N LEU A 45 -4.97 8.57 7.14
CA LEU A 45 -3.88 8.94 8.04
C LEU A 45 -3.25 7.71 8.68
N GLY A 46 -1.94 7.73 8.90
CA GLY A 46 -1.25 6.72 9.69
C GLY A 46 -1.58 6.81 11.19
N SER A 47 -1.37 5.73 11.92
CA SER A 47 -1.72 5.63 13.35
C SER A 47 -1.05 6.70 14.24
N ALA A 48 0.14 7.16 13.88
CA ALA A 48 0.90 8.16 14.62
C ALA A 48 0.56 9.63 14.24
N GLN A 49 -0.17 9.86 13.15
CA GLN A 49 -0.49 11.20 12.64
C GLN A 49 -1.65 11.84 13.42
N ARG A 50 -1.44 12.09 14.73
CA ARG A 50 -2.42 12.76 15.60
C ARG A 50 -2.32 14.27 15.43
N GLY A 51 -3.47 14.96 15.37
CA GLY A 51 -3.53 16.42 15.26
C GLY A 51 -3.11 16.97 13.89
N VAL A 52 -2.99 16.12 12.85
CA VAL A 52 -2.80 16.59 11.48
C VAL A 52 -4.07 17.25 11.02
N GLU A 53 -3.98 18.52 10.63
CA GLU A 53 -5.07 19.27 10.01
C GLU A 53 -5.17 18.86 8.54
N VAL A 54 -6.40 18.61 8.11
CA VAL A 54 -6.71 18.22 6.74
C VAL A 54 -7.68 19.23 6.14
N ALA A 55 -7.48 19.59 4.87
CA ALA A 55 -8.40 20.46 4.16
C ALA A 55 -9.82 19.88 4.15
N THR A 56 -10.82 20.74 4.20
CA THR A 56 -12.24 20.35 4.18
C THR A 56 -12.65 19.73 2.84
N GLY A 57 -13.72 18.94 2.85
CA GLY A 57 -14.33 18.38 1.64
C GLY A 57 -13.79 17.03 1.21
N ILE A 58 -13.08 16.32 2.09
CA ILE A 58 -12.68 14.94 1.91
C ILE A 58 -12.91 14.13 3.17
N ASP A 59 -13.30 12.88 3.04
CA ASP A 59 -13.39 11.95 4.17
C ASP A 59 -11.98 11.62 4.70
N VAL A 60 -11.86 11.57 6.02
CA VAL A 60 -10.59 11.28 6.69
C VAL A 60 -10.75 10.07 7.59
N VAL A 61 -9.92 9.07 7.36
CA VAL A 61 -9.88 7.82 8.15
C VAL A 61 -8.48 7.64 8.73
N ARG A 62 -8.38 7.02 9.90
CA ARG A 62 -7.10 6.69 10.50
C ARG A 62 -6.89 5.18 10.51
N ARG A 63 -5.84 4.71 9.80
CA ARG A 63 -5.48 3.28 9.85
C ARG A 63 -4.72 2.92 11.13
N ARG A 64 -4.63 1.65 11.41
CA ARG A 64 -3.93 1.11 12.59
C ARG A 64 -2.44 0.86 12.34
N SER A 65 -2.02 0.77 11.08
CA SER A 65 -0.60 0.69 10.69
C SER A 65 0.06 2.07 10.70
N GLY A 66 1.39 2.11 10.79
CA GLY A 66 2.18 3.35 10.78
C GLY A 66 2.31 3.97 9.39
N GLY A 67 3.20 4.95 9.27
CA GLY A 67 3.52 5.69 8.06
C GLY A 67 2.72 6.98 7.89
N GLY A 68 2.99 7.73 6.83
CA GLY A 68 2.31 8.96 6.45
C GLY A 68 0.92 8.73 5.83
N ALA A 69 0.27 9.80 5.43
CA ALA A 69 -1.05 9.78 4.81
C ALA A 69 -1.01 9.15 3.40
N VAL A 70 -2.13 8.52 3.02
CA VAL A 70 -2.38 7.99 1.67
C VAL A 70 -3.73 8.49 1.20
N LEU A 71 -3.79 9.02 -0.01
CA LEU A 71 -5.06 9.37 -0.66
C LEU A 71 -5.55 8.15 -1.46
N LEU A 72 -6.69 7.63 -1.06
CA LEU A 72 -7.40 6.58 -1.77
C LEU A 72 -8.49 7.19 -2.65
N ARG A 73 -8.52 6.81 -3.94
CA ARG A 73 -9.54 7.23 -4.91
C ARG A 73 -10.11 6.03 -5.64
N PRO A 74 -11.39 6.05 -6.02
CA PRO A 74 -11.95 5.06 -6.94
C PRO A 74 -11.12 4.98 -8.22
N GLY A 75 -10.61 3.80 -8.56
CA GLY A 75 -9.76 3.58 -9.74
C GLY A 75 -8.33 4.11 -9.64
N GLY A 76 -8.00 4.96 -8.68
CA GLY A 76 -6.66 5.55 -8.52
C GLY A 76 -5.67 4.69 -7.73
N VAL A 77 -6.13 3.61 -7.14
CA VAL A 77 -5.30 2.68 -6.37
C VAL A 77 -5.84 1.25 -6.49
N LEU A 78 -4.93 0.28 -6.63
CA LEU A 78 -5.24 -1.11 -6.36
C LEU A 78 -4.85 -1.39 -4.90
N TRP A 79 -5.85 -1.54 -4.03
CA TRP A 79 -5.64 -1.80 -2.61
C TRP A 79 -5.86 -3.29 -2.30
N VAL A 80 -4.77 -3.96 -1.92
CA VAL A 80 -4.75 -5.38 -1.58
C VAL A 80 -4.20 -5.55 -0.17
N ASP A 81 -4.95 -6.26 0.68
CA ASP A 81 -4.41 -6.71 1.97
C ASP A 81 -4.10 -8.20 1.90
N VAL A 82 -2.97 -8.58 2.49
CA VAL A 82 -2.53 -9.98 2.57
C VAL A 82 -2.43 -10.37 4.03
N LEU A 83 -3.12 -11.44 4.40
CA LEU A 83 -3.13 -11.99 5.76
C LEU A 83 -2.30 -13.27 5.79
N VAL A 84 -1.32 -13.31 6.68
CA VAL A 84 -0.43 -14.48 6.87
C VAL A 84 -0.47 -14.90 8.33
N PRO A 85 -0.83 -16.17 8.64
CA PRO A 85 -0.83 -16.68 10.01
C PRO A 85 0.56 -16.65 10.65
N ARG A 86 0.61 -16.52 11.97
CA ARG A 86 1.85 -16.75 12.70
C ARG A 86 2.29 -18.21 12.57
N GLY A 87 3.58 -18.41 12.26
CA GLY A 87 4.13 -19.75 12.05
C GLY A 87 3.94 -20.31 10.63
N ASP A 88 3.33 -19.54 9.74
CA ASP A 88 3.32 -19.84 8.30
C ASP A 88 4.75 -19.78 7.74
N VAL A 89 5.02 -20.49 6.64
CA VAL A 89 6.35 -20.45 5.98
C VAL A 89 6.73 -19.05 5.48
N LEU A 90 5.74 -18.18 5.24
CA LEU A 90 5.93 -16.77 4.86
C LEU A 90 6.10 -15.85 6.09
N TRP A 91 5.98 -16.40 7.31
CA TRP A 91 6.19 -15.63 8.51
C TRP A 91 7.69 -15.36 8.72
N GLU A 92 8.07 -14.10 8.81
CA GLU A 92 9.42 -13.66 9.13
C GLU A 92 9.36 -12.82 10.42
N GLU A 93 10.19 -13.15 11.41
CA GLU A 93 10.21 -12.42 12.68
C GLU A 93 10.80 -11.01 12.52
N ASP A 94 11.75 -10.82 11.64
CA ASP A 94 12.29 -9.50 11.30
C ASP A 94 11.24 -8.69 10.53
N ILE A 95 10.80 -7.58 11.13
CA ILE A 95 9.76 -6.72 10.58
C ILE A 95 10.14 -6.14 9.21
N ALA A 96 11.41 -5.77 9.02
CA ALA A 96 11.86 -5.19 7.75
C ALA A 96 11.92 -6.24 6.65
N ARG A 97 12.43 -7.43 6.95
CA ARG A 97 12.56 -8.52 5.97
C ARG A 97 11.22 -9.15 5.61
N SER A 98 10.26 -9.10 6.53
CA SER A 98 8.94 -9.73 6.35
C SER A 98 8.13 -9.21 5.15
N THR A 99 8.46 -8.05 4.63
CA THR A 99 7.79 -7.45 3.47
C THR A 99 8.49 -7.74 2.14
N TRP A 100 9.71 -8.30 2.15
CA TRP A 100 10.50 -8.50 0.94
C TRP A 100 9.83 -9.44 -0.06
N TRP A 101 9.36 -10.60 0.41
CA TRP A 101 8.66 -11.57 -0.43
C TRP A 101 7.45 -10.95 -1.14
N LEU A 102 6.72 -10.09 -0.43
CA LEU A 102 5.54 -9.44 -0.97
C LEU A 102 5.91 -8.37 -2.02
N GLY A 103 7.01 -7.64 -1.79
CA GLY A 103 7.57 -6.77 -2.80
C GLY A 103 7.98 -7.53 -4.06
N GLU A 104 8.55 -8.73 -3.92
CA GLU A 104 8.92 -9.59 -5.04
C GLU A 104 7.71 -10.09 -5.83
N VAL A 105 6.62 -10.43 -5.16
CA VAL A 105 5.34 -10.76 -5.82
C VAL A 105 4.85 -9.59 -6.68
N TRP A 106 4.88 -8.35 -6.14
CA TRP A 106 4.50 -7.17 -6.91
C TRP A 106 5.44 -6.90 -8.07
N ALA A 107 6.76 -7.05 -7.87
CA ALA A 107 7.75 -6.84 -8.94
C ALA A 107 7.60 -7.89 -10.05
N ALA A 108 7.37 -9.15 -9.71
CA ALA A 108 7.11 -10.22 -10.68
C ALA A 108 5.80 -9.96 -11.47
N ALA A 109 4.73 -9.57 -10.78
CA ALA A 109 3.47 -9.20 -11.43
C ALA A 109 3.62 -8.02 -12.41
N LEU A 110 4.45 -7.05 -12.06
CA LEU A 110 4.75 -5.91 -12.95
C LEU A 110 5.59 -6.33 -14.15
N ALA A 111 6.56 -7.23 -13.94
CA ALA A 111 7.39 -7.77 -15.02
C ALA A 111 6.56 -8.52 -16.08
N ASP A 112 5.55 -9.30 -15.67
CA ASP A 112 4.60 -9.96 -16.60
C ASP A 112 3.83 -8.95 -17.47
N LEU A 113 3.67 -7.73 -16.97
CA LEU A 113 3.02 -6.62 -17.69
C LEU A 113 4.02 -5.71 -18.44
N GLY A 114 5.28 -6.11 -18.51
CA GLY A 114 6.34 -5.38 -19.20
C GLY A 114 6.83 -4.12 -18.46
N VAL A 115 6.65 -4.05 -17.14
CA VAL A 115 7.10 -2.94 -16.30
C VAL A 115 8.28 -3.37 -15.45
N ASP A 116 9.42 -2.73 -15.66
CA ASP A 116 10.62 -2.96 -14.83
C ASP A 116 10.42 -2.31 -13.45
N ALA A 117 10.55 -3.11 -12.41
CA ALA A 117 10.34 -2.69 -11.05
C ALA A 117 11.46 -3.17 -10.12
N VAL A 118 11.77 -2.38 -9.10
CA VAL A 118 12.82 -2.68 -8.12
C VAL A 118 12.22 -2.75 -6.73
N VAL A 119 12.51 -3.84 -6.02
CA VAL A 119 12.13 -4.00 -4.61
C VAL A 119 13.17 -3.32 -3.71
N HIS A 120 12.75 -2.39 -2.88
CA HIS A 120 13.63 -1.79 -1.89
C HIS A 120 13.88 -2.78 -0.74
N ARG A 121 15.12 -3.21 -0.58
CA ARG A 121 15.56 -4.11 0.51
C ARG A 121 16.42 -3.41 1.56
N GLY A 122 16.65 -2.12 1.37
CA GLY A 122 17.40 -1.28 2.29
C GLY A 122 16.62 -0.91 3.56
N PRO A 123 17.23 -0.18 4.48
CA PRO A 123 16.54 0.37 5.63
C PRO A 123 15.48 1.40 5.19
N MET A 124 14.63 1.81 6.15
CA MET A 124 13.68 2.90 5.91
C MET A 124 14.41 4.18 5.50
N GLU A 125 14.04 4.72 4.36
CA GLU A 125 14.44 6.04 3.88
C GLU A 125 13.25 7.01 4.07
N PRO A 126 13.22 7.78 5.16
CA PRO A 126 12.01 8.50 5.54
C PRO A 126 11.62 9.61 4.55
N GLY A 127 12.57 10.12 3.78
CA GLY A 127 12.33 11.30 2.95
C GLY A 127 11.92 12.52 3.77
N ARG A 128 11.97 13.70 3.19
CA ARG A 128 11.64 14.93 3.91
C ARG A 128 10.17 14.99 4.36
N TRP A 129 9.26 14.49 3.53
CA TRP A 129 7.82 14.53 3.76
C TRP A 129 7.22 13.16 4.16
N GLY A 130 8.03 12.14 4.35
CA GLY A 130 7.57 10.77 4.62
C GLY A 130 6.77 10.61 5.92
N ALA A 131 7.02 11.49 6.91
CA ALA A 131 6.19 11.53 8.12
C ALA A 131 4.75 12.02 7.83
N MET A 132 4.58 12.86 6.80
CA MET A 132 3.29 13.42 6.40
C MET A 132 2.63 12.59 5.28
N VAL A 133 3.40 12.16 4.29
CA VAL A 133 2.92 11.46 3.09
C VAL A 133 3.63 10.12 2.94
N CYS A 134 2.88 9.01 2.94
CA CYS A 134 3.43 7.64 2.92
C CYS A 134 4.33 7.39 1.70
N PHE A 135 3.96 7.93 0.57
CA PHE A 135 4.71 7.75 -0.68
C PHE A 135 5.91 8.70 -0.84
N ALA A 136 6.14 9.59 0.12
CA ALA A 136 7.33 10.47 0.15
C ALA A 136 8.55 9.84 0.84
N GLY A 137 8.41 8.63 1.40
CA GLY A 137 9.50 7.84 1.95
C GLY A 137 9.44 6.41 1.42
N ILE A 138 10.54 5.68 1.54
CA ILE A 138 10.67 4.31 1.02
C ILE A 138 10.99 3.38 2.19
N GLY A 139 10.21 2.32 2.33
CA GLY A 139 10.40 1.27 3.33
C GLY A 139 10.80 -0.06 2.72
N PRO A 140 11.30 -1.00 3.54
CA PRO A 140 11.62 -2.35 3.09
C PRO A 140 10.42 -3.04 2.41
N GLY A 141 10.65 -3.73 1.29
CA GLY A 141 9.62 -4.43 0.53
C GLY A 141 8.74 -3.56 -0.35
N GLU A 142 8.91 -2.24 -0.33
CA GLU A 142 8.19 -1.35 -1.23
C GLU A 142 8.79 -1.37 -2.64
N VAL A 143 7.98 -1.08 -3.65
CA VAL A 143 8.35 -1.27 -5.05
C VAL A 143 8.45 0.07 -5.77
N LEU A 144 9.57 0.23 -6.48
CA LEU A 144 9.86 1.42 -7.27
C LEU A 144 9.81 1.09 -8.77
N VAL A 145 9.23 2.01 -9.53
CA VAL A 145 9.26 2.02 -10.99
C VAL A 145 9.90 3.34 -11.41
N GLU A 146 10.91 3.28 -12.27
CA GLU A 146 11.70 4.45 -12.69
C GLU A 146 12.26 5.27 -11.51
N GLY A 147 12.64 4.58 -10.42
CA GLY A 147 13.17 5.22 -9.20
C GLY A 147 12.13 5.89 -8.31
N ARG A 148 10.84 5.85 -8.66
CA ARG A 148 9.72 6.43 -7.89
C ARG A 148 8.91 5.32 -7.24
N LYS A 149 8.50 5.53 -5.99
CA LYS A 149 7.66 4.57 -5.27
C LYS A 149 6.28 4.46 -5.94
N SER A 150 5.96 3.26 -6.38
CA SER A 150 4.67 2.95 -7.03
C SER A 150 3.83 1.95 -6.24
N VAL A 151 4.45 1.12 -5.39
CA VAL A 151 3.73 0.25 -4.46
C VAL A 151 4.22 0.49 -3.05
N GLY A 152 3.32 0.90 -2.17
CA GLY A 152 3.55 1.03 -0.74
C GLY A 152 3.07 -0.20 0.00
N VAL A 153 3.84 -0.64 1.00
CA VAL A 153 3.50 -1.76 1.88
C VAL A 153 3.57 -1.32 3.32
N SER A 154 2.49 -1.46 4.06
CA SER A 154 2.49 -1.31 5.51
C SER A 154 2.04 -2.59 6.17
N GLN A 155 2.46 -2.83 7.41
CA GLN A 155 2.07 -4.04 8.12
C GLN A 155 1.55 -3.75 9.53
N ARG A 156 0.66 -4.61 9.98
CA ARG A 156 0.21 -4.73 11.36
C ARG A 156 0.33 -6.18 11.79
N ARG A 157 0.98 -6.42 12.93
CA ARG A 157 1.12 -7.75 13.53
C ARG A 157 0.36 -7.85 14.83
N ASP A 158 -0.14 -9.02 15.11
CA ASP A 158 -0.66 -9.42 16.42
C ASP A 158 -0.25 -10.87 16.76
N ARG A 159 -0.89 -11.45 17.77
CA ARG A 159 -0.55 -12.81 18.22
C ARG A 159 -0.93 -13.89 17.20
N SER A 160 -1.89 -13.62 16.34
CA SER A 160 -2.41 -14.59 15.36
C SER A 160 -1.68 -14.54 14.02
N GLY A 161 -1.12 -13.39 13.63
CA GLY A 161 -0.50 -13.25 12.32
C GLY A 161 -0.14 -11.82 11.95
N ALA A 162 0.09 -11.61 10.67
CA ALA A 162 0.38 -10.32 10.05
C ALA A 162 -0.66 -9.96 9.00
N ARG A 163 -1.12 -8.71 9.00
CA ARG A 163 -1.85 -8.07 7.91
C ARG A 163 -0.91 -7.11 7.22
N PHE A 164 -0.62 -7.38 5.96
CA PHE A 164 0.10 -6.49 5.06
C PHE A 164 -0.93 -5.71 4.24
N GLN A 165 -0.81 -4.39 4.21
CA GLN A 165 -1.68 -3.51 3.44
C GLN A 165 -0.87 -2.92 2.29
N CYS A 166 -1.20 -3.29 1.06
CA CYS A 166 -0.53 -2.86 -0.15
C CYS A 166 -1.39 -1.85 -0.89
N ALA A 167 -0.79 -0.75 -1.29
CA ALA A 167 -1.40 0.25 -2.16
C ALA A 167 -0.52 0.41 -3.41
N ALA A 168 -0.97 -0.10 -4.55
CA ALA A 168 -0.34 0.11 -5.84
C ALA A 168 -1.00 1.32 -6.52
N LEU A 169 -0.22 2.36 -6.76
CA LEU A 169 -0.71 3.62 -7.34
C LEU A 169 -1.06 3.43 -8.82
N LEU A 170 -2.27 3.78 -9.19
CA LEU A 170 -2.71 3.89 -10.59
C LEU A 170 -2.90 5.35 -11.00
N GLU A 171 -3.03 6.23 -10.00
CA GLU A 171 -2.99 7.69 -10.13
C GLU A 171 -2.13 8.28 -9.01
N TRP A 172 -1.47 9.39 -9.30
CA TRP A 172 -0.70 10.13 -8.31
C TRP A 172 -0.79 11.64 -8.55
N SER A 173 -0.91 12.39 -7.48
CA SER A 173 -0.78 13.84 -7.49
C SER A 173 -0.16 14.31 -6.18
N GLY A 174 1.12 14.67 -6.23
CA GLY A 174 1.83 15.30 -5.11
C GLY A 174 1.20 16.63 -4.73
N HIS A 175 0.81 17.42 -5.74
CA HIS A 175 0.12 18.70 -5.56
C HIS A 175 -1.16 18.55 -4.72
N GLU A 176 -1.95 17.53 -4.97
CA GLU A 176 -3.15 17.31 -4.18
C GLU A 176 -2.85 16.94 -2.73
N MET A 177 -1.80 16.13 -2.49
CA MET A 177 -1.35 15.81 -1.13
C MET A 177 -0.87 17.07 -0.39
N VAL A 178 -0.12 17.95 -1.08
CA VAL A 178 0.32 19.24 -0.53
C VAL A 178 -0.89 20.08 -0.08
N ARG A 179 -1.88 20.20 -0.95
CA ARG A 179 -3.11 20.96 -0.67
C ARG A 179 -3.91 20.36 0.49
N LEU A 180 -4.09 19.04 0.51
CA LEU A 180 -4.89 18.36 1.53
C LEU A 180 -4.26 18.42 2.92
N LEU A 181 -2.93 18.35 3.00
CA LEU A 181 -2.18 18.33 4.26
C LEU A 181 -1.57 19.70 4.64
N GLY A 182 -1.80 20.75 3.85
CA GLY A 182 -1.29 22.08 4.11
C GLY A 182 0.24 22.13 4.19
N LEU A 183 0.96 21.37 3.35
CA LEU A 183 2.41 21.29 3.43
C LEU A 183 3.06 22.57 2.95
N VAL A 184 4.06 23.05 3.69
CA VAL A 184 4.79 24.28 3.39
C VAL A 184 6.30 24.07 3.54
N PRO A 185 7.16 24.66 2.67
CA PRO A 185 6.81 25.49 1.50
C PRO A 185 6.16 24.66 0.38
N VAL A 186 5.12 25.22 -0.24
CA VAL A 186 4.28 24.50 -1.23
C VAL A 186 5.09 24.01 -2.43
N GLU A 187 5.86 24.88 -3.07
CA GLU A 187 6.64 24.53 -4.28
C GLU A 187 7.67 23.43 -4.01
N GLU A 188 8.33 23.48 -2.85
CA GLU A 188 9.29 22.44 -2.47
C GLU A 188 8.61 21.11 -2.17
N ALA A 189 7.49 21.14 -1.44
CA ALA A 189 6.74 19.93 -1.12
C ALA A 189 6.18 19.27 -2.40
N ASP A 190 5.65 20.09 -3.31
CA ASP A 190 5.12 19.63 -4.59
C ASP A 190 6.20 18.93 -5.44
N GLY A 191 7.33 19.60 -5.68
CA GLY A 191 8.44 19.01 -6.41
C GLY A 191 9.00 17.74 -5.77
N CYS A 192 9.12 17.71 -4.43
CA CYS A 192 9.55 16.51 -3.71
C CYS A 192 8.55 15.36 -3.85
N LEU A 193 7.25 15.61 -3.72
CA LEU A 193 6.24 14.56 -3.80
C LEU A 193 6.08 14.00 -5.22
N GLU A 194 6.13 14.85 -6.24
CA GLU A 194 6.06 14.42 -7.64
C GLU A 194 7.29 13.58 -8.05
N SER A 195 8.46 13.84 -7.46
CA SER A 195 9.66 13.04 -7.71
C SER A 195 9.73 11.75 -6.89
N ALA A 196 9.09 11.70 -5.72
CA ALA A 196 9.16 10.58 -4.80
C ALA A 196 8.27 9.40 -5.20
N ALA A 197 7.13 9.67 -5.82
CA ALA A 197 6.16 8.64 -6.19
C ALA A 197 5.67 8.80 -7.63
N GLY A 198 5.12 7.70 -8.17
CA GLY A 198 4.56 7.73 -9.52
C GLY A 198 3.54 6.61 -9.74
N PRO A 199 2.53 6.84 -10.60
CA PRO A 199 1.55 5.83 -10.93
C PRO A 199 2.16 4.74 -11.79
N LEU A 200 1.62 3.54 -11.67
CA LEU A 200 1.93 2.40 -12.51
C LEU A 200 1.28 2.57 -13.90
N PRO A 201 1.99 2.30 -14.99
CA PRO A 201 1.45 2.41 -16.36
C PRO A 201 0.59 1.19 -16.75
N VAL A 202 -0.19 0.65 -15.82
CA VAL A 202 -0.98 -0.58 -16.01
C VAL A 202 -2.40 -0.41 -15.47
N ARG A 203 -3.31 -1.29 -15.88
CA ARG A 203 -4.68 -1.32 -15.36
C ARG A 203 -4.78 -2.24 -14.14
N SER A 204 -5.70 -1.94 -13.23
CA SER A 204 -5.91 -2.68 -11.98
C SER A 204 -6.22 -4.16 -12.18
N GLY A 205 -7.08 -4.51 -13.16
CA GLY A 205 -7.48 -5.89 -13.41
C GLY A 205 -6.30 -6.81 -13.77
N PRO A 206 -5.58 -6.54 -14.87
CA PRO A 206 -4.39 -7.31 -15.24
C PRO A 206 -3.32 -7.34 -14.14
N LEU A 207 -3.12 -6.23 -13.41
CA LEU A 207 -2.16 -6.18 -12.32
C LEU A 207 -2.58 -7.09 -11.16
N LEU A 208 -3.86 -7.11 -10.80
CA LEU A 208 -4.38 -8.01 -9.76
C LEU A 208 -4.24 -9.47 -10.18
N GLU A 209 -4.59 -9.81 -11.43
CA GLU A 209 -4.45 -11.18 -11.95
C GLU A 209 -2.99 -11.65 -11.88
N ALA A 210 -2.06 -10.85 -12.35
CA ALA A 210 -0.63 -11.15 -12.27
C ALA A 210 -0.15 -11.26 -10.81
N PHE A 211 -0.56 -10.35 -9.93
CA PHE A 211 -0.24 -10.42 -8.49
C PHE A 211 -0.70 -11.74 -7.86
N LEU A 212 -1.94 -12.16 -8.12
CA LEU A 212 -2.49 -13.41 -7.58
C LEU A 212 -1.76 -14.65 -8.11
N ALA A 213 -1.32 -14.63 -9.36
CA ALA A 213 -0.57 -15.73 -9.98
C ALA A 213 0.84 -15.91 -9.40
N HIS A 214 1.45 -14.86 -8.83
CA HIS A 214 2.78 -14.90 -8.23
C HIS A 214 2.78 -15.14 -6.71
N LEU A 215 1.63 -15.32 -6.08
CA LEU A 215 1.57 -15.68 -4.66
C LEU A 215 2.22 -17.04 -4.42
N PRO A 216 3.10 -17.18 -3.40
CA PRO A 216 3.82 -18.41 -3.11
C PRO A 216 2.96 -19.44 -2.36
#